data_c8685b9be9a2b05b1b406f5d3fe6aee8
#
_entry.id   c8685b9be9a2b05b1b406f5d3fe6aee8
#
_cell.length_a   1.000
_cell.length_b   1.000
_cell.length_c   1.000
_cell.angle_alpha   90.00
_cell.angle_beta   90.00
_cell.angle_gamma   90.00
#
_symmetry.space_group_name_H-M   'P 1'
#
loop_
_entity.id
_entity.type
_entity.pdbx_description
1 polymer ?
#
loop_
_entity_poly.entity_id
_entity_poly.type
_entity_poly.pdbx_seq_one_letter_code
_entity_poly.pdbx_strand_id
1 'polypeptide(L)'
;LISFTRNLKNSPELFILEKILKKGFLICDLKLEFDKEGKIKNNYKINGFIKDAKLKILKKYDLNKINFIFDFERDKIELSDLKLILNKTTLSSKKINIKNINDSFIIDGTLENNNLGLENDFLKNFVKNFFPKINLVDINLDSKIIFSFFLDKKLKIDNFKISSEI
;
A
#
# COMPACT_ATOMS: atom_id res chain seq x y z
N LEU A 1 -13.04 -13.18 7.94
CA LEU A 1 -12.04 -13.88 7.14
C LEU A 1 -10.64 -13.75 7.76
N ILE A 2 -10.18 -12.56 8.10
CA ILE A 2 -8.87 -12.32 8.75
C ILE A 2 -8.78 -13.08 10.09
N SER A 3 -9.81 -13.09 10.92
CA SER A 3 -9.85 -13.89 12.16
C SER A 3 -9.74 -15.39 11.91
N PHE A 4 -10.31 -15.88 10.83
CA PHE A 4 -10.22 -17.31 10.46
C PHE A 4 -8.79 -17.68 10.05
N THR A 5 -8.16 -16.87 9.22
CA THR A 5 -6.78 -17.12 8.76
C THR A 5 -5.76 -17.00 9.89
N ARG A 6 -6.00 -16.14 10.89
CA ARG A 6 -5.17 -16.01 12.08
C ARG A 6 -5.11 -17.31 12.91
N ASN A 7 -6.19 -18.07 12.95
CA ASN A 7 -6.22 -19.37 13.62
C ASN A 7 -5.45 -20.46 12.85
N LEU A 8 -5.25 -20.25 11.54
CA LEU A 8 -4.50 -21.19 10.71
C LEU A 8 -2.98 -20.93 10.75
N LYS A 9 -2.54 -19.69 10.91
CA LYS A 9 -1.14 -19.32 11.02
C LYS A 9 -0.99 -17.95 11.70
N ASN A 10 -0.11 -17.87 12.71
CA ASN A 10 0.32 -16.59 13.29
C ASN A 10 1.27 -15.89 12.31
N SER A 11 0.73 -15.21 11.30
CA SER A 11 1.55 -14.46 10.35
C SER A 11 1.58 -12.98 10.72
N PRO A 12 2.76 -12.36 10.77
CA PRO A 12 2.91 -10.92 11.01
C PRO A 12 2.11 -10.08 10.02
N GLU A 13 2.00 -10.54 8.77
CA GLU A 13 1.29 -9.87 7.68
C GLU A 13 -0.20 -9.73 7.97
N LEU A 14 -0.83 -10.81 8.44
CA LEU A 14 -2.25 -10.81 8.80
C LEU A 14 -2.53 -9.92 10.01
N PHE A 15 -1.62 -9.88 10.97
CA PHE A 15 -1.73 -9.00 12.13
C PHE A 15 -1.65 -7.52 11.74
N ILE A 16 -0.73 -7.16 10.84
CA ILE A 16 -0.63 -5.79 10.31
C ILE A 16 -1.92 -5.42 9.57
N LEU A 17 -2.38 -6.30 8.69
CA LEU A 17 -3.60 -6.07 7.91
C LEU A 17 -4.82 -5.86 8.81
N GLU A 18 -4.99 -6.67 9.86
CA GLU A 18 -6.08 -6.54 10.83
C GLU A 18 -6.05 -5.21 11.58
N LYS A 19 -4.87 -4.74 11.96
CA LYS A 19 -4.73 -3.47 12.69
C LYS A 19 -5.02 -2.25 11.83
N ILE A 20 -4.62 -2.30 10.57
CA ILE A 20 -4.64 -1.14 9.68
C ILE A 20 -5.97 -1.06 8.92
N LEU A 21 -6.52 -2.19 8.48
CA LEU A 21 -7.75 -2.22 7.69
C LEU A 21 -8.98 -1.93 8.57
N LYS A 22 -9.68 -0.85 8.27
CA LYS A 22 -10.87 -0.42 9.04
C LYS A 22 -12.18 -0.79 8.35
N LYS A 23 -12.20 -0.80 7.02
CA LYS A 23 -13.38 -1.11 6.19
C LYS A 23 -12.92 -1.59 4.82
N GLY A 24 -13.75 -2.34 4.11
CA GLY A 24 -13.53 -2.75 2.73
C GLY A 24 -14.10 -4.13 2.45
N PHE A 25 -14.13 -4.49 1.19
CA PHE A 25 -14.50 -5.80 0.69
C PHE A 25 -13.25 -6.53 0.23
N LEU A 26 -13.13 -7.78 0.63
CA LEU A 26 -12.07 -8.68 0.20
C LEU A 26 -12.72 -9.87 -0.50
N ILE A 27 -12.31 -10.12 -1.73
CA ILE A 27 -12.60 -11.37 -2.45
C ILE A 27 -11.26 -11.99 -2.81
N CYS A 28 -11.08 -13.26 -2.46
CA CYS A 28 -9.85 -13.96 -2.75
C CYS A 28 -10.07 -15.45 -3.02
N ASP A 29 -9.19 -15.98 -3.83
CA ASP A 29 -9.00 -17.40 -4.07
C ASP A 29 -7.80 -17.89 -3.25
N LEU A 30 -7.96 -19.01 -2.58
CA LEU A 30 -6.94 -19.64 -1.76
C LEU A 30 -6.62 -21.01 -2.33
N LYS A 31 -5.40 -21.19 -2.80
CA LYS A 31 -4.89 -22.49 -3.25
C LYS A 31 -3.99 -23.08 -2.19
N LEU A 32 -4.41 -24.20 -1.62
CA LEU A 32 -3.66 -24.94 -0.60
C LEU A 32 -3.24 -26.28 -1.15
N GLU A 33 -2.04 -26.70 -0.79
CA GLU A 33 -1.57 -28.05 -0.98
C GLU A 33 -1.32 -28.70 0.39
N PHE A 34 -1.61 -29.98 0.49
CA PHE A 34 -1.40 -30.78 1.69
C PHE A 34 -0.31 -31.80 1.45
N ASP A 35 0.44 -32.11 2.48
CA ASP A 35 1.38 -33.24 2.48
C ASP A 35 0.65 -34.56 2.74
N LYS A 36 1.41 -35.66 2.78
CA LYS A 36 0.85 -36.99 3.03
C LYS A 36 0.25 -37.15 4.42
N GLU A 37 0.59 -36.26 5.35
CA GLU A 37 0.12 -36.26 6.74
C GLU A 37 -1.07 -35.29 6.93
N GLY A 38 -1.55 -34.65 5.86
CA GLY A 38 -2.65 -33.70 5.89
C GLY A 38 -2.27 -32.30 6.38
N LYS A 39 -0.97 -31.98 6.50
CA LYS A 39 -0.51 -30.64 6.87
C LYS A 39 -0.43 -29.74 5.65
N ILE A 40 -0.77 -28.46 5.83
CA ILE A 40 -0.65 -27.45 4.76
C ILE A 40 0.83 -27.25 4.42
N LYS A 41 1.18 -27.43 3.14
CA LYS A 41 2.50 -27.10 2.63
C LYS A 41 2.73 -25.59 2.59
N ASN A 42 4.00 -25.16 2.64
CA ASN A 42 4.37 -23.74 2.61
C ASN A 42 4.31 -23.10 1.21
N ASN A 43 3.74 -23.78 0.20
CA ASN A 43 3.60 -23.29 -1.18
C ASN A 43 2.20 -22.79 -1.51
N TYR A 44 1.44 -22.36 -0.51
CA TYR A 44 0.10 -21.79 -0.73
C TYR A 44 0.16 -20.47 -1.50
N LYS A 45 -0.88 -20.25 -2.29
CA LYS A 45 -1.11 -19.01 -3.02
C LYS A 45 -2.44 -18.40 -2.61
N ILE A 46 -2.43 -17.08 -2.49
CA ILE A 46 -3.66 -16.32 -2.25
C ILE A 46 -3.66 -15.19 -3.27
N ASN A 47 -4.64 -15.15 -4.14
CA ASN A 47 -4.85 -14.06 -5.06
C ASN A 47 -6.27 -13.50 -4.92
N GLY A 48 -6.43 -12.23 -5.21
CA GLY A 48 -7.74 -11.62 -5.06
C GLY A 48 -7.71 -10.12 -5.24
N PHE A 49 -8.78 -9.48 -4.80
CA PHE A 49 -8.84 -8.03 -4.81
C PHE A 49 -9.47 -7.47 -3.53
N ILE A 50 -9.04 -6.26 -3.22
CA ILE A 50 -9.65 -5.42 -2.17
C ILE A 50 -10.35 -4.26 -2.84
N LYS A 51 -11.56 -3.96 -2.38
CA LYS A 51 -12.38 -2.86 -2.88
C LYS A 51 -12.87 -1.98 -1.74
N ASP A 52 -12.85 -0.66 -1.98
CA ASP A 52 -13.35 0.39 -1.08
C ASP A 52 -12.77 0.28 0.35
N ALA A 53 -11.52 -0.16 0.46
CA ALA A 53 -10.87 -0.24 1.75
C ALA A 53 -10.56 1.16 2.32
N LYS A 54 -10.56 1.22 3.64
CA LYS A 54 -10.19 2.40 4.41
C LYS A 54 -9.09 2.02 5.38
N LEU A 55 -7.98 2.74 5.31
CA LEU A 55 -6.85 2.60 6.22
C LEU A 55 -6.62 3.89 6.99
N LYS A 56 -6.21 3.77 8.24
CA LYS A 56 -5.76 4.90 9.04
C LYS A 56 -4.30 4.69 9.42
N ILE A 57 -3.41 5.48 8.84
CA ILE A 57 -1.97 5.38 9.07
C ILE A 57 -1.51 6.52 9.97
N LEU A 58 -0.71 6.19 11.00
CA LEU A 58 -0.07 7.14 11.91
C LEU A 58 -1.04 8.13 12.59
N LYS A 59 -2.32 7.75 12.78
CA LYS A 59 -3.39 8.60 13.33
C LYS A 59 -3.65 9.91 12.56
N LYS A 60 -2.84 10.23 11.55
CA LYS A 60 -2.85 11.50 10.82
C LYS A 60 -3.36 11.37 9.39
N TYR A 61 -3.11 10.25 8.74
CA TYR A 61 -3.42 10.07 7.32
C TYR A 61 -4.58 9.10 7.14
N ASP A 62 -5.65 9.59 6.54
CA ASP A 62 -6.80 8.78 6.14
C ASP A 62 -6.67 8.40 4.66
N LEU A 63 -6.44 7.12 4.42
CA LEU A 63 -6.48 6.53 3.09
C LEU A 63 -7.87 5.97 2.85
N ASN A 64 -8.53 6.44 1.82
CA ASN A 64 -9.91 6.06 1.48
C ASN A 64 -9.99 5.50 0.07
N LYS A 65 -11.09 4.79 -0.22
CA LYS A 65 -11.39 4.20 -1.53
C LYS A 65 -10.21 3.42 -2.09
N ILE A 66 -9.55 2.64 -1.24
CA ILE A 66 -8.41 1.83 -1.64
C ILE A 66 -8.92 0.62 -2.39
N ASN A 67 -8.45 0.48 -3.62
CA ASN A 67 -8.77 -0.64 -4.49
C ASN A 67 -7.46 -1.18 -5.06
N PHE A 68 -7.26 -2.48 -5.02
CA PHE A 68 -6.11 -3.14 -5.65
C PHE A 68 -6.36 -4.63 -5.83
N ILE A 69 -5.64 -5.21 -6.76
CA ILE A 69 -5.48 -6.65 -6.94
C ILE A 69 -4.22 -7.07 -6.19
N PHE A 70 -4.23 -8.25 -5.60
CA PHE A 70 -3.06 -8.78 -4.92
C PHE A 70 -2.81 -10.24 -5.28
N ASP A 71 -1.53 -10.57 -5.37
CA ASP A 71 -1.02 -11.93 -5.46
C ASP A 71 -0.03 -12.14 -4.31
N PHE A 72 -0.32 -13.13 -3.48
CA PHE A 72 0.54 -13.56 -2.39
C PHE A 72 1.05 -14.97 -2.68
N GLU A 73 2.36 -15.09 -2.77
CA GLU A 73 3.03 -16.37 -2.95
C GLU A 73 4.28 -16.43 -2.05
N ARG A 74 4.28 -17.36 -1.09
CA ARG A 74 5.37 -17.53 -0.11
C ARG A 74 5.68 -16.23 0.63
N ASP A 75 6.87 -15.66 0.38
CA ASP A 75 7.39 -14.45 1.03
C ASP A 75 7.22 -13.19 0.17
N LYS A 76 6.44 -13.28 -0.91
CA LYS A 76 6.23 -12.19 -1.86
C LYS A 76 4.75 -11.85 -1.95
N ILE A 77 4.46 -10.56 -1.86
CA ILE A 77 3.15 -9.99 -2.18
C ILE A 77 3.35 -9.00 -3.32
N GLU A 78 2.56 -9.13 -4.34
CA GLU A 78 2.46 -8.17 -5.42
C GLU A 78 1.10 -7.49 -5.36
N LEU A 79 1.10 -6.15 -5.34
CA LEU A 79 -0.12 -5.36 -5.49
C LEU A 79 -0.11 -4.75 -6.87
N SER A 80 -1.22 -4.91 -7.60
CA SER A 80 -1.42 -4.33 -8.92
C SER A 80 -2.68 -3.49 -8.98
N ASP A 81 -2.71 -2.55 -9.92
CA ASP A 81 -3.83 -1.65 -10.18
C ASP A 81 -4.33 -0.91 -8.93
N LEU A 82 -3.39 -0.53 -8.05
CA LEU A 82 -3.71 0.23 -6.85
C LEU A 82 -4.28 1.59 -7.21
N LYS A 83 -5.41 1.92 -6.61
CA LYS A 83 -6.01 3.27 -6.60
C LYS A 83 -6.43 3.61 -5.19
N LEU A 84 -6.13 4.80 -4.73
CA LEU A 84 -6.52 5.28 -3.41
C LEU A 84 -6.70 6.80 -3.39
N ILE A 85 -7.36 7.30 -2.36
CA ILE A 85 -7.48 8.73 -2.07
C ILE A 85 -6.77 9.01 -0.75
N LEU A 86 -5.76 9.86 -0.80
CA LEU A 86 -5.05 10.41 0.36
C LEU A 86 -5.34 11.91 0.45
N ASN A 87 -6.03 12.35 1.50
CA ASN A 87 -6.32 13.77 1.73
C ASN A 87 -6.86 14.50 0.48
N LYS A 88 -7.88 13.93 -0.17
CA LYS A 88 -8.49 14.39 -1.43
C LYS A 88 -7.66 14.17 -2.70
N THR A 89 -6.40 13.80 -2.61
CA THR A 89 -5.54 13.48 -3.75
C THR A 89 -5.73 12.03 -4.18
N THR A 90 -6.01 11.81 -5.46
CA THR A 90 -6.06 10.47 -6.04
C THR A 90 -4.64 10.02 -6.38
N LEU A 91 -4.25 8.88 -5.83
CA LEU A 91 -2.98 8.22 -6.13
C LEU A 91 -3.26 6.88 -6.77
N SER A 92 -2.41 6.51 -7.71
CA SER A 92 -2.46 5.19 -8.36
C SER A 92 -1.08 4.55 -8.41
N SER A 93 -1.05 3.25 -8.58
CA SER A 93 0.16 2.48 -8.81
C SER A 93 -0.15 1.29 -9.70
N LYS A 94 0.64 1.09 -10.72
CA LYS A 94 0.53 -0.12 -11.54
C LYS A 94 1.00 -1.35 -10.78
N LYS A 95 2.05 -1.17 -9.94
CA LYS A 95 2.66 -2.29 -9.23
C LYS A 95 3.41 -1.83 -7.98
N ILE A 96 3.18 -2.53 -6.88
CA ILE A 96 3.96 -2.45 -5.64
C ILE A 96 4.38 -3.88 -5.27
N ASN A 97 5.65 -4.07 -5.00
CA ASN A 97 6.19 -5.34 -4.52
C ASN A 97 6.47 -5.26 -3.02
N ILE A 98 6.15 -6.33 -2.32
CA ILE A 98 6.45 -6.50 -0.91
C ILE A 98 7.12 -7.87 -0.76
N LYS A 99 8.35 -7.88 -0.24
CA LYS A 99 9.09 -9.11 0.05
C LYS A 99 9.35 -9.23 1.53
N ASN A 100 9.04 -10.38 2.10
CA ASN A 100 9.42 -10.70 3.46
C ASN A 100 10.87 -11.24 3.48
N ILE A 101 11.74 -10.62 4.26
CA ILE A 101 13.13 -11.05 4.46
C ILE A 101 13.43 -10.97 5.96
N ASN A 102 13.66 -12.11 6.60
CA ASN A 102 14.06 -12.17 8.00
C ASN A 102 13.20 -11.32 8.93
N ASP A 103 11.87 -11.51 8.81
CA ASP A 103 10.88 -10.80 9.63
C ASP A 103 10.75 -9.28 9.37
N SER A 104 11.32 -8.78 8.29
CA SER A 104 11.16 -7.43 7.80
C SER A 104 10.61 -7.45 6.38
N PHE A 105 9.96 -6.38 5.96
CA PHE A 105 9.41 -6.26 4.62
C PHE A 105 10.23 -5.24 3.83
N ILE A 106 10.65 -5.62 2.62
CA ILE A 106 11.11 -4.68 1.62
C ILE A 106 9.90 -4.32 0.78
N ILE A 107 9.60 -3.04 0.70
CA ILE A 107 8.48 -2.52 -0.07
C ILE A 107 9.03 -1.58 -1.11
N ASP A 108 8.76 -1.86 -2.38
CA ASP A 108 9.15 -1.03 -3.52
C ASP A 108 8.01 -0.85 -4.50
N GLY A 109 7.99 0.28 -5.16
CA GLY A 109 6.94 0.57 -6.13
C GLY A 109 6.98 1.99 -6.67
N THR A 110 5.94 2.30 -7.43
CA THR A 110 5.75 3.64 -8.00
C THR A 110 4.35 4.12 -7.63
N LEU A 111 4.24 5.36 -7.17
CA LEU A 111 2.97 6.06 -7.01
C LEU A 111 2.89 7.16 -8.06
N GLU A 112 1.76 7.22 -8.74
CA GLU A 112 1.45 8.22 -9.74
C GLU A 112 0.26 9.06 -9.25
N ASN A 113 0.34 10.34 -9.48
CA ASN A 113 -0.74 11.27 -9.29
C ASN A 113 -0.92 12.08 -10.56
N ASN A 114 -2.11 12.08 -11.08
CA ASN A 114 -2.47 12.88 -12.23
C ASN A 114 -3.35 14.04 -11.77
N ASN A 115 -3.02 15.25 -12.25
CA ASN A 115 -3.84 16.44 -12.02
C ASN A 115 -3.89 16.90 -10.55
N LEU A 116 -2.72 17.08 -9.92
CA LEU A 116 -2.60 17.67 -8.59
C LEU A 116 -2.81 19.20 -8.70
N GLY A 117 -3.97 19.67 -8.35
CA GLY A 117 -4.32 21.10 -8.39
C GLY A 117 -3.87 21.88 -7.14
N LEU A 118 -3.90 23.21 -7.24
CA LEU A 118 -3.57 24.13 -6.13
C LEU A 118 -4.52 24.04 -4.94
N GLU A 119 -5.68 23.43 -5.07
CA GLU A 119 -6.57 23.13 -3.95
C GLU A 119 -5.98 22.09 -2.98
N ASN A 120 -4.93 21.39 -3.40
CA ASN A 120 -4.21 20.47 -2.53
C ASN A 120 -3.32 21.24 -1.55
N ASP A 121 -3.57 21.09 -0.26
CA ASP A 121 -2.84 21.79 0.80
C ASP A 121 -1.33 21.53 0.76
N PHE A 122 -0.90 20.35 0.33
CA PHE A 122 0.52 20.02 0.20
C PHE A 122 1.16 20.87 -0.91
N LEU A 123 0.57 20.88 -2.10
CA LEU A 123 1.07 21.67 -3.22
C LEU A 123 1.05 23.17 -2.92
N LYS A 124 -0.04 23.64 -2.33
CA LYS A 124 -0.17 25.04 -1.92
C LYS A 124 0.93 25.47 -0.94
N ASN A 125 1.21 24.65 0.07
CA ASN A 125 2.27 24.92 1.04
C ASN A 125 3.66 24.82 0.41
N PHE A 126 3.89 23.84 -0.47
CA PHE A 126 5.14 23.71 -1.22
C PHE A 126 5.40 24.96 -2.06
N VAL A 127 4.45 25.35 -2.89
CA VAL A 127 4.57 26.54 -3.75
C VAL A 127 4.83 27.80 -2.94
N LYS A 128 4.07 28.02 -1.85
CA LYS A 128 4.23 29.18 -0.98
C LYS A 128 5.62 29.25 -0.33
N ASN A 129 6.18 28.10 0.05
CA ASN A 129 7.47 28.06 0.73
C ASN A 129 8.65 28.27 -0.22
N PHE A 130 8.59 27.71 -1.43
CA PHE A 130 9.70 27.77 -2.40
C PHE A 130 9.58 28.94 -3.38
N PHE A 131 8.37 29.41 -3.63
CA PHE A 131 8.09 30.49 -4.60
C PHE A 131 7.17 31.57 -4.01
N PRO A 132 7.56 32.23 -2.91
CA PRO A 132 6.67 33.13 -2.17
C PRO A 132 6.21 34.37 -2.96
N LYS A 133 6.94 34.73 -4.03
CA LYS A 133 6.62 35.91 -4.87
C LYS A 133 5.82 35.57 -6.13
N ILE A 134 5.56 34.28 -6.39
CA ILE A 134 4.84 33.87 -7.58
C ILE A 134 3.37 33.64 -7.18
N ASN A 135 2.49 34.39 -7.81
CA ASN A 135 1.06 34.12 -7.70
C ASN A 135 0.68 33.12 -8.79
N LEU A 136 0.61 31.84 -8.40
CA LEU A 136 0.29 30.76 -9.32
C LEU A 136 -1.24 30.59 -9.34
N VAL A 137 -1.81 30.70 -10.52
CA VAL A 137 -3.23 30.48 -10.79
C VAL A 137 -3.31 29.26 -11.73
N ASP A 138 -4.14 28.28 -11.36
CA ASP A 138 -4.43 27.11 -12.19
C ASP A 138 -3.21 26.23 -12.57
N ILE A 139 -2.47 25.76 -11.55
CA ILE A 139 -1.44 24.73 -11.77
C ILE A 139 -2.05 23.35 -11.56
N ASN A 140 -1.83 22.50 -12.55
CA ASN A 140 -2.01 21.06 -12.47
C ASN A 140 -0.67 20.39 -12.67
N LEU A 141 -0.28 19.54 -11.73
CA LEU A 141 0.95 18.76 -11.78
C LEU A 141 0.64 17.27 -11.86
N ASP A 142 1.28 16.62 -12.79
CA ASP A 142 1.41 15.17 -12.80
C ASP A 142 2.72 14.82 -12.08
N SER A 143 2.66 13.83 -11.23
CA SER A 143 3.85 13.39 -10.51
C SER A 143 3.94 11.87 -10.46
N LYS A 144 5.16 11.39 -10.56
CA LYS A 144 5.51 9.99 -10.41
C LYS A 144 6.57 9.86 -9.33
N ILE A 145 6.26 9.10 -8.30
CA ILE A 145 7.12 8.88 -7.15
C ILE A 145 7.56 7.42 -7.15
N ILE A 146 8.85 7.19 -7.28
CA ILE A 146 9.47 5.87 -7.15
C ILE A 146 9.97 5.75 -5.71
N PHE A 147 9.61 4.71 -5.00
CA PHE A 147 9.99 4.54 -3.61
C PHE A 147 10.47 3.12 -3.33
N SER A 148 11.35 3.01 -2.32
CA SER A 148 11.74 1.76 -1.71
C SER A 148 12.06 1.99 -0.24
N PHE A 149 11.61 1.09 0.64
CA PHE A 149 11.91 1.15 2.06
C PHE A 149 11.80 -0.21 2.73
N PHE A 150 12.39 -0.30 3.92
CA PHE A 150 12.21 -1.43 4.82
C PHE A 150 11.14 -1.11 5.85
N LEU A 151 10.33 -2.08 6.19
CA LEU A 151 9.32 -2.01 7.23
C LEU A 151 9.55 -3.18 8.21
N ASP A 152 9.85 -2.89 9.46
CA ASP A 152 10.02 -3.92 10.47
C ASP A 152 8.66 -4.40 11.05
N LYS A 153 8.67 -5.45 11.87
CA LYS A 153 7.46 -5.96 12.56
C LYS A 153 6.78 -4.94 13.47
N LYS A 154 7.49 -3.89 13.91
CA LYS A 154 6.94 -2.80 14.72
C LYS A 154 6.40 -1.66 13.88
N LEU A 155 6.33 -1.84 12.55
CA LEU A 155 5.92 -0.83 11.56
C LEU A 155 6.86 0.39 11.54
N LYS A 156 8.12 0.22 11.91
CA LYS A 156 9.13 1.24 11.77
C LYS A 156 9.71 1.19 10.36
N ILE A 157 9.73 2.34 9.70
CA ILE A 157 10.32 2.50 8.37
C ILE A 157 11.81 2.78 8.52
N ASP A 158 12.62 2.09 7.72
CA ASP A 158 14.06 2.29 7.62
C ASP A 158 14.51 2.26 6.15
N ASN A 159 15.70 2.78 5.87
CA ASN A 159 16.30 2.82 4.52
C ASN A 159 15.37 3.38 3.44
N PHE A 160 14.67 4.45 3.77
CA PHE A 160 13.73 5.07 2.85
C PHE A 160 14.45 5.78 1.70
N LYS A 161 14.19 5.32 0.48
CA LYS A 161 14.66 5.91 -0.77
C LYS A 161 13.46 6.42 -1.55
N ILE A 162 13.57 7.63 -2.09
CA ILE A 162 12.54 8.24 -2.90
C ILE A 162 13.18 9.01 -4.04
N SER A 163 12.59 8.91 -5.22
CA SER A 163 12.85 9.80 -6.36
C SER A 163 11.51 10.22 -6.96
N SER A 164 11.45 11.41 -7.53
CA SER A 164 10.23 11.92 -8.15
C SER A 164 10.54 12.50 -9.53
N GLU A 165 9.61 12.29 -10.44
CA GLU A 165 9.50 12.93 -11.75
C GLU A 165 8.23 13.81 -11.71
N ILE A 166 8.35 15.08 -12.16
CA ILE A 166 7.28 16.06 -12.20
C ILE A 166 7.13 16.57 -13.63
#